data_8e77c4a46d0f5e5a207edd5e131956e0
#
_entry.id   8e77c4a46d0f5e5a207edd5e131956e0
#
_cell.length_a   1.000
_cell.length_b   1.000
_cell.length_c   1.000
_cell.angle_alpha   90.00
_cell.angle_beta   90.00
_cell.angle_gamma   90.00
#
_symmetry.space_group_name_H-M   'P 1'
#
loop_
_entity.id
_entity.type
_entity.pdbx_description
1 polymer ?
#
loop_
_entity_poly.entity_id
_entity_poly.type
_entity_poly.pdbx_seq_one_letter_code
_entity_poly.pdbx_strand_id
1 'polypeptide(L)'
;VLKTIKSLYQKFKTEKKLFRVIKKREVSEMFQLILDRIKWMDKNNIKQWNVINYTEIYTRDYYEKKRKKGELFVLLDEGTNEIISAAVLQDSDKIWNDGENALYIHNFVSKIGKSGAGGDFLKYAIDYAKLKGKKYFRLDCAANNDKLNGYYEKHGFIRTGICEDGLYRGILREKKL
;
A
#
# COMPACT_ATOMS: atom_id res chain seq x y z
N VAL A 1 3.95 -24.14 -7.46
CA VAL A 1 4.27 -22.76 -6.95
C VAL A 1 4.66 -21.85 -8.13
N LEU A 2 5.68 -22.16 -8.94
CA LEU A 2 6.13 -21.29 -10.06
C LEU A 2 5.08 -21.14 -11.19
N LYS A 3 4.29 -22.18 -11.50
CA LYS A 3 3.20 -22.09 -12.49
C LYS A 3 2.05 -21.21 -12.00
N THR A 4 1.75 -21.24 -10.70
CA THR A 4 0.71 -20.41 -10.06
C THR A 4 1.10 -18.92 -10.08
N ILE A 5 2.36 -18.62 -9.82
CA ILE A 5 2.90 -17.24 -9.89
C ILE A 5 2.86 -16.70 -11.33
N LYS A 6 3.23 -17.51 -12.35
CA LYS A 6 3.13 -17.10 -13.76
C LYS A 6 1.68 -16.88 -14.21
N SER A 7 0.74 -17.71 -13.76
CA SER A 7 -0.70 -17.50 -14.00
C SER A 7 -1.22 -16.22 -13.34
N LEU A 8 -0.71 -15.88 -12.15
CA LEU A 8 -0.99 -14.62 -11.47
C LEU A 8 -0.60 -13.40 -12.32
N TYR A 9 0.60 -13.42 -12.91
CA TYR A 9 1.07 -12.32 -13.79
C TYR A 9 0.20 -12.14 -15.04
N GLN A 10 -0.33 -13.21 -15.63
CA GLN A 10 -1.18 -13.12 -16.83
C GLN A 10 -2.60 -12.62 -16.53
N LYS A 11 -3.18 -12.91 -15.34
CA LYS A 11 -4.54 -12.52 -14.98
C LYS A 11 -4.68 -11.02 -14.68
N PHE A 12 -3.58 -10.33 -14.34
CA PHE A 12 -3.55 -8.90 -14.04
C PHE A 12 -3.21 -7.99 -15.23
N LYS A 13 -3.17 -8.54 -16.44
CA LYS A 13 -2.91 -7.80 -17.66
C LYS A 13 -4.21 -7.24 -18.25
N THR A 14 -4.95 -6.45 -17.45
CA THR A 14 -6.08 -5.66 -17.94
C THR A 14 -5.73 -4.17 -17.89
N GLU A 15 -5.85 -3.50 -19.02
CA GLU A 15 -5.76 -2.05 -19.17
C GLU A 15 -4.39 -1.39 -18.93
N LYS A 16 -3.34 -1.82 -19.65
CA LYS A 16 -2.04 -1.10 -19.67
C LYS A 16 -1.39 -0.88 -18.29
N LYS A 17 -1.69 -1.72 -17.29
CA LYS A 17 -1.13 -1.66 -15.93
C LYS A 17 -0.56 -3.01 -15.50
N LEU A 18 0.60 -2.97 -14.86
CA LEU A 18 1.31 -4.17 -14.39
C LEU A 18 1.48 -4.10 -12.86
N PHE A 19 0.83 -5.00 -12.14
CA PHE A 19 0.99 -5.17 -10.69
C PHE A 19 1.96 -6.31 -10.38
N ARG A 20 3.01 -6.05 -9.61
CA ARG A 20 4.04 -7.05 -9.27
C ARG A 20 4.91 -6.64 -8.09
N VAL A 21 5.73 -7.58 -7.60
CA VAL A 21 6.84 -7.25 -6.69
C VAL A 21 7.83 -6.33 -7.41
N ILE A 22 8.35 -5.36 -6.70
CA ILE A 22 9.31 -4.37 -7.19
C ILE A 22 10.66 -5.01 -7.57
N LYS A 23 11.33 -4.51 -8.60
CA LYS A 23 12.71 -4.89 -8.94
C LYS A 23 13.70 -4.04 -8.14
N LYS A 24 14.93 -4.56 -7.93
CA LYS A 24 15.99 -3.87 -7.17
C LYS A 24 16.26 -2.45 -7.68
N ARG A 25 16.39 -2.29 -9.01
CA ARG A 25 16.67 -1.01 -9.66
C ARG A 25 15.56 0.05 -9.49
N GLU A 26 14.37 -0.37 -9.12
CA GLU A 26 13.18 0.48 -9.02
C GLU A 26 12.94 1.04 -7.60
N VAL A 27 13.65 0.53 -6.60
CA VAL A 27 13.45 0.95 -5.19
C VAL A 27 13.71 2.45 -5.01
N SER A 28 14.70 3.01 -5.70
CA SER A 28 14.98 4.45 -5.63
C SER A 28 13.88 5.31 -6.26
N GLU A 29 13.32 4.87 -7.39
CA GLU A 29 12.19 5.53 -8.05
C GLU A 29 10.94 5.50 -7.14
N MET A 30 10.63 4.33 -6.57
CA MET A 30 9.53 4.18 -5.62
C MET A 30 9.74 5.08 -4.39
N PHE A 31 10.95 5.12 -3.84
CA PHE A 31 11.24 5.96 -2.67
C PHE A 31 11.07 7.44 -3.00
N GLN A 32 11.32 7.87 -4.23
CA GLN A 32 11.04 9.24 -4.67
C GLN A 32 9.54 9.57 -4.61
N LEU A 33 8.63 8.62 -4.88
CA LEU A 33 7.18 8.83 -4.70
C LEU A 33 6.83 9.18 -3.24
N ILE A 34 7.52 8.55 -2.27
CA ILE A 34 7.34 8.86 -0.84
C ILE A 34 7.78 10.30 -0.55
N LEU A 35 8.98 10.69 -1.01
CA LEU A 35 9.51 12.04 -0.81
C LEU A 35 8.61 13.11 -1.44
N ASP A 36 8.13 12.86 -2.65
CA ASP A 36 7.22 13.76 -3.35
C ASP A 36 5.88 13.88 -2.62
N ARG A 37 5.37 12.76 -2.08
CA ARG A 37 4.14 12.75 -1.29
C ARG A 37 4.27 13.55 0.01
N ILE A 38 5.40 13.46 0.70
CA ILE A 38 5.69 14.26 1.91
C ILE A 38 5.69 15.74 1.56
N LYS A 39 6.40 16.17 0.51
CA LYS A 39 6.40 17.57 0.03
C LYS A 39 5.00 18.05 -0.36
N TRP A 40 4.21 17.16 -0.97
CA TRP A 40 2.82 17.48 -1.33
C TRP A 40 1.95 17.66 -0.08
N MET A 41 2.13 16.85 0.96
CA MET A 41 1.44 17.02 2.25
C MET A 41 1.75 18.38 2.87
N ASP A 42 3.02 18.81 2.88
CA ASP A 42 3.42 20.14 3.36
C ASP A 42 2.70 21.25 2.61
N LYS A 43 2.70 21.20 1.28
CA LYS A 43 2.04 22.21 0.42
C LYS A 43 0.52 22.28 0.62
N ASN A 44 -0.11 21.19 1.05
CA ASN A 44 -1.56 21.08 1.21
C ASN A 44 -2.02 21.13 2.67
N ASN A 45 -1.13 21.48 3.61
CA ASN A 45 -1.40 21.53 5.05
C ASN A 45 -1.97 20.22 5.63
N ILE A 46 -1.55 19.08 5.08
CA ILE A 46 -1.90 17.76 5.58
C ILE A 46 -0.80 17.32 6.55
N LYS A 47 -1.18 17.08 7.80
CA LYS A 47 -0.26 16.58 8.83
C LYS A 47 -0.38 15.06 8.94
N GLN A 48 0.59 14.34 8.38
CA GLN A 48 0.64 12.89 8.41
C GLN A 48 2.11 12.42 8.40
N TRP A 49 2.66 11.97 7.27
CA TRP A 49 4.04 11.50 7.16
C TRP A 49 5.08 12.60 7.40
N ASN A 50 4.75 13.83 7.04
CA ASN A 50 5.61 15.01 7.19
C ASN A 50 5.83 15.46 8.63
N VAL A 51 5.08 14.95 9.61
CA VAL A 51 5.19 15.38 11.03
C VAL A 51 5.69 14.25 11.96
N ILE A 52 5.99 13.07 11.44
CA ILE A 52 6.38 11.88 12.22
C ILE A 52 7.77 11.35 11.85
N ASN A 53 8.63 12.15 11.23
CA ASN A 53 9.96 11.71 10.75
C ASN A 53 9.90 10.41 9.92
N TYR A 54 8.89 10.32 9.06
CA TYR A 54 8.55 9.09 8.32
C TYR A 54 9.75 8.47 7.59
N THR A 55 10.61 9.27 6.97
CA THR A 55 11.78 8.78 6.22
C THR A 55 12.94 8.31 7.09
N GLU A 56 12.94 8.66 8.38
CA GLU A 56 13.90 8.13 9.37
C GLU A 56 13.44 6.76 9.86
N ILE A 57 12.12 6.53 9.98
CA ILE A 57 11.51 5.25 10.36
C ILE A 57 11.52 4.28 9.17
N TYR A 58 11.04 4.75 8.03
CA TYR A 58 10.90 3.97 6.79
C TYR A 58 11.96 4.41 5.78
N THR A 59 13.21 4.05 6.06
CA THR A 59 14.37 4.37 5.23
C THR A 59 14.35 3.59 3.91
N ARG A 60 15.19 4.00 2.96
CA ARG A 60 15.39 3.21 1.73
C ARG A 60 15.80 1.77 2.02
N ASP A 61 16.61 1.54 3.07
CA ASP A 61 17.03 0.19 3.49
C ASP A 61 15.87 -0.64 4.03
N TYR A 62 14.89 -0.02 4.70
CA TYR A 62 13.65 -0.68 5.08
C TYR A 62 12.93 -1.24 3.84
N TYR A 63 12.75 -0.43 2.80
CA TYR A 63 12.08 -0.85 1.56
C TYR A 63 12.90 -1.91 0.80
N GLU A 64 14.22 -1.83 0.81
CA GLU A 64 15.08 -2.88 0.23
C GLU A 64 14.93 -4.22 0.97
N LYS A 65 14.81 -4.21 2.30
CA LYS A 65 14.49 -5.41 3.09
C LYS A 65 13.12 -5.97 2.72
N LYS A 66 12.10 -5.11 2.55
CA LYS A 66 10.76 -5.51 2.12
C LYS A 66 10.76 -6.11 0.70
N ARG A 67 11.53 -5.52 -0.22
CA ARG A 67 11.73 -6.08 -1.55
C ARG A 67 12.34 -7.49 -1.49
N LYS A 68 13.41 -7.69 -0.71
CA LYS A 68 14.07 -9.00 -0.56
C LYS A 68 13.12 -10.08 -0.02
N LYS A 69 12.16 -9.70 0.81
CA LYS A 69 11.11 -10.59 1.32
C LYS A 69 9.95 -10.82 0.33
N GLY A 70 9.93 -10.11 -0.81
CA GLY A 70 8.80 -10.17 -1.75
C GLY A 70 7.55 -9.45 -1.26
N GLU A 71 7.69 -8.54 -0.28
CA GLU A 71 6.60 -7.81 0.36
C GLU A 71 6.37 -6.41 -0.23
N LEU A 72 7.28 -5.87 -1.06
CA LEU A 72 7.14 -4.56 -1.68
C LEU A 72 6.60 -4.70 -3.10
N PHE A 73 5.39 -4.18 -3.31
CA PHE A 73 4.66 -4.25 -4.58
C PHE A 73 4.56 -2.90 -5.26
N VAL A 74 4.50 -2.92 -6.56
CA VAL A 74 4.30 -1.73 -7.41
C VAL A 74 3.20 -1.98 -8.44
N LEU A 75 2.54 -0.89 -8.82
CA LEU A 75 1.70 -0.80 -9.99
C LEU A 75 2.39 0.11 -11.02
N LEU A 76 2.64 -0.41 -12.20
CA LEU A 76 3.23 0.33 -13.32
C LEU A 76 2.18 0.67 -14.36
N ASP A 77 2.34 1.82 -14.98
CA ASP A 77 1.71 2.15 -16.26
C ASP A 77 2.54 1.50 -17.38
N GLU A 78 1.98 0.52 -18.10
CA GLU A 78 2.72 -0.21 -19.15
C GLU A 78 3.03 0.67 -20.37
N GLY A 79 2.29 1.76 -20.58
CA GLY A 79 2.54 2.69 -21.69
C GLY A 79 3.78 3.56 -21.47
N THR A 80 4.02 3.99 -20.22
CA THR A 80 5.16 4.84 -19.82
C THR A 80 6.23 4.07 -19.06
N ASN A 81 5.94 2.86 -18.61
CA ASN A 81 6.77 2.05 -17.71
C ASN A 81 7.10 2.74 -16.37
N GLU A 82 6.29 3.73 -15.97
CA GLU A 82 6.42 4.45 -14.71
C GLU A 82 5.77 3.69 -13.55
N ILE A 83 6.35 3.78 -12.37
CA ILE A 83 5.68 3.37 -11.12
C ILE A 83 4.65 4.44 -10.76
N ILE A 84 3.37 4.05 -10.79
CA ILE A 84 2.25 4.95 -10.48
C ILE A 84 1.69 4.73 -9.08
N SER A 85 1.98 3.60 -8.44
CA SER A 85 1.64 3.34 -7.04
C SER A 85 2.51 2.24 -6.46
N ALA A 86 2.69 2.24 -5.13
CA ALA A 86 3.45 1.24 -4.41
C ALA A 86 2.92 1.04 -2.99
N ALA A 87 3.11 -0.17 -2.44
CA ALA A 87 2.86 -0.46 -1.03
C ALA A 87 3.63 -1.70 -0.57
N VAL A 88 3.76 -1.83 0.74
CA VAL A 88 4.20 -3.06 1.39
C VAL A 88 2.97 -3.92 1.69
N LEU A 89 2.98 -5.18 1.28
CA LEU A 89 1.95 -6.19 1.57
C LEU A 89 2.55 -7.29 2.44
N GLN A 90 1.96 -7.52 3.62
CA GLN A 90 2.48 -8.45 4.63
C GLN A 90 1.42 -9.45 5.08
N ASP A 91 1.87 -10.64 5.46
CA ASP A 91 0.99 -11.70 5.97
C ASP A 91 0.70 -11.59 7.47
N SER A 92 1.37 -10.65 8.17
CA SER A 92 1.19 -10.42 9.61
C SER A 92 1.37 -8.96 9.97
N ASP A 93 0.69 -8.53 11.02
CA ASP A 93 0.80 -7.19 11.61
C ASP A 93 0.60 -7.26 13.12
N LYS A 94 1.47 -6.60 13.88
CA LYS A 94 1.45 -6.62 15.35
C LYS A 94 0.24 -5.91 15.95
N ILE A 95 -0.31 -4.93 15.23
CA ILE A 95 -1.44 -4.12 15.69
C ILE A 95 -2.73 -4.96 15.73
N TRP A 96 -2.86 -5.93 14.83
CA TRP A 96 -4.08 -6.72 14.66
C TRP A 96 -4.14 -8.04 15.43
N ASN A 97 -3.23 -8.40 16.14
CA ASN A 97 -3.01 -9.57 17.03
C ASN A 97 -4.25 -10.47 17.35
N ASP A 98 -5.09 -10.74 16.37
CA ASP A 98 -6.31 -11.55 16.48
C ASP A 98 -6.21 -12.93 15.82
N GLY A 99 -5.06 -13.25 15.19
CA GLY A 99 -4.81 -14.54 14.55
C GLY A 99 -5.57 -14.77 13.24
N GLU A 100 -6.30 -13.77 12.72
CA GLU A 100 -7.07 -13.92 11.48
C GLU A 100 -6.19 -14.02 10.24
N ASN A 101 -6.67 -14.77 9.25
CA ASN A 101 -5.99 -14.93 7.97
C ASN A 101 -6.19 -13.71 7.07
N ALA A 102 -5.35 -12.69 7.27
CA ALA A 102 -5.43 -11.42 6.55
C ALA A 102 -4.16 -11.11 5.73
N LEU A 103 -4.29 -10.22 4.76
CA LEU A 103 -3.18 -9.50 4.14
C LEU A 103 -3.24 -8.04 4.59
N TYR A 104 -2.11 -7.50 4.99
CA TYR A 104 -2.00 -6.15 5.53
C TYR A 104 -1.25 -5.27 4.54
N ILE A 105 -1.78 -4.04 4.29
CA ILE A 105 -1.13 -3.04 3.44
C ILE A 105 -0.55 -1.90 4.27
N HIS A 106 0.73 -1.60 4.04
CA HIS A 106 1.47 -0.53 4.70
C HIS A 106 2.18 0.36 3.69
N ASN A 107 2.55 1.57 4.12
CA ASN A 107 3.38 2.50 3.35
C ASN A 107 2.82 2.76 1.93
N PHE A 108 1.50 2.83 1.82
CA PHE A 108 0.80 2.95 0.55
C PHE A 108 0.94 4.37 -0.02
N VAL A 109 1.50 4.46 -1.22
CA VAL A 109 1.73 5.72 -1.93
C VAL A 109 1.28 5.61 -3.38
N SER A 110 0.72 6.71 -3.92
CA SER A 110 0.42 6.86 -5.34
C SER A 110 1.09 8.10 -5.90
N LYS A 111 1.50 8.05 -7.17
CA LYS A 111 2.11 9.17 -7.88
C LYS A 111 1.15 10.35 -7.94
N ILE A 112 1.65 11.54 -7.62
CA ILE A 112 0.89 12.78 -7.70
C ILE A 112 0.54 13.06 -9.17
N GLY A 113 -0.70 13.50 -9.41
CA GLY A 113 -1.19 13.78 -10.77
C GLY A 113 -1.67 12.55 -11.55
N LYS A 114 -1.50 11.32 -11.03
CA LYS A 114 -2.06 10.09 -11.63
C LYS A 114 -3.38 9.73 -10.94
N SER A 115 -4.47 10.33 -11.39
CA SER A 115 -5.81 10.05 -10.86
C SER A 115 -6.17 8.57 -10.98
N GLY A 116 -6.80 8.00 -9.95
CA GLY A 116 -7.23 6.60 -9.92
C GLY A 116 -6.14 5.58 -9.58
N ALA A 117 -4.84 5.93 -9.65
CA ALA A 117 -3.74 4.97 -9.42
C ALA A 117 -3.82 4.25 -8.07
N GLY A 118 -4.25 4.93 -7.02
CA GLY A 118 -4.45 4.31 -5.70
C GLY A 118 -5.59 3.30 -5.70
N GLY A 119 -6.73 3.63 -6.31
CA GLY A 119 -7.87 2.71 -6.42
C GLY A 119 -7.53 1.47 -7.22
N ASP A 120 -6.81 1.65 -8.33
CA ASP A 120 -6.33 0.53 -9.15
C ASP A 120 -5.37 -0.36 -8.35
N PHE A 121 -4.41 0.23 -7.62
CA PHE A 121 -3.51 -0.55 -6.77
C PHE A 121 -4.28 -1.37 -5.73
N LEU A 122 -5.25 -0.75 -5.04
CA LEU A 122 -6.08 -1.47 -4.06
C LEU A 122 -6.85 -2.62 -4.69
N LYS A 123 -7.41 -2.44 -5.89
CA LYS A 123 -8.10 -3.50 -6.63
C LYS A 123 -7.17 -4.69 -6.88
N TYR A 124 -5.97 -4.44 -7.44
CA TYR A 124 -5.01 -5.51 -7.70
C TYR A 124 -4.49 -6.18 -6.42
N ALA A 125 -4.24 -5.40 -5.36
CA ALA A 125 -3.79 -5.94 -4.08
C ALA A 125 -4.86 -6.81 -3.40
N ILE A 126 -6.14 -6.41 -3.50
CA ILE A 126 -7.29 -7.19 -3.01
C ILE A 126 -7.42 -8.50 -3.81
N ASP A 127 -7.33 -8.45 -5.13
CA ASP A 127 -7.37 -9.65 -5.96
C ASP A 127 -6.18 -10.59 -5.67
N TYR A 128 -5.00 -10.04 -5.44
CA TYR A 128 -3.83 -10.79 -4.98
C TYR A 128 -4.08 -11.46 -3.63
N ALA A 129 -4.70 -10.77 -2.66
CA ALA A 129 -5.04 -11.33 -1.36
C ALA A 129 -6.03 -12.50 -1.49
N LYS A 130 -7.06 -12.37 -2.33
CA LYS A 130 -8.02 -13.45 -2.64
C LYS A 130 -7.31 -14.68 -3.23
N LEU A 131 -6.38 -14.46 -4.15
CA LEU A 131 -5.60 -15.56 -4.77
C LEU A 131 -4.67 -16.25 -3.79
N LYS A 132 -4.22 -15.53 -2.73
CA LYS A 132 -3.51 -16.12 -1.59
C LYS A 132 -4.42 -16.82 -0.58
N GLY A 133 -5.73 -16.87 -0.81
CA GLY A 133 -6.70 -17.48 0.11
C GLY A 133 -6.90 -16.72 1.40
N LYS A 134 -6.66 -15.39 1.39
CA LYS A 134 -6.88 -14.55 2.55
C LYS A 134 -8.37 -14.30 2.77
N LYS A 135 -8.79 -14.19 4.03
CA LYS A 135 -10.17 -13.85 4.42
C LYS A 135 -10.40 -12.35 4.46
N TYR A 136 -9.36 -11.60 4.82
CA TYR A 136 -9.44 -10.17 5.04
C TYR A 136 -8.29 -9.43 4.37
N PHE A 137 -8.56 -8.18 3.96
CA PHE A 137 -7.56 -7.21 3.56
C PHE A 137 -7.63 -6.03 4.53
N ARG A 138 -6.52 -5.67 5.18
CA ARG A 138 -6.49 -4.80 6.35
C ARG A 138 -5.49 -3.67 6.22
N LEU A 139 -5.80 -2.56 6.84
CA LEU A 139 -4.92 -1.39 6.95
C LEU A 139 -5.26 -0.58 8.20
N ASP A 140 -4.40 0.37 8.51
CA ASP A 140 -4.72 1.50 9.37
C ASP A 140 -4.50 2.82 8.62
N CYS A 141 -5.20 3.87 9.02
CA CYS A 141 -5.03 5.21 8.48
C CYS A 141 -5.25 6.26 9.56
N ALA A 142 -4.59 7.42 9.40
CA ALA A 142 -4.65 8.51 10.38
C ALA A 142 -6.10 8.90 10.71
N ALA A 143 -6.43 8.91 12.01
CA ALA A 143 -7.80 9.16 12.49
C ALA A 143 -8.29 10.57 12.16
N ASN A 144 -7.39 11.54 12.05
CA ASN A 144 -7.69 12.94 11.77
C ASN A 144 -7.68 13.32 10.28
N ASN A 145 -7.65 12.32 9.38
CA ASN A 145 -7.69 12.54 7.94
C ASN A 145 -9.02 12.04 7.36
N ASP A 146 -10.07 12.86 7.46
CA ASP A 146 -11.42 12.50 7.01
C ASP A 146 -11.49 12.14 5.53
N LYS A 147 -10.72 12.84 4.67
CA LYS A 147 -10.65 12.53 3.23
C LYS A 147 -10.10 11.13 2.98
N LEU A 148 -9.06 10.75 3.69
CA LEU A 148 -8.46 9.41 3.57
C LEU A 148 -9.38 8.34 4.16
N ASN A 149 -10.02 8.63 5.28
CA ASN A 149 -11.01 7.75 5.89
C ASN A 149 -12.19 7.48 4.93
N GLY A 150 -12.79 8.52 4.37
CA GLY A 150 -13.86 8.39 3.37
C GLY A 150 -13.40 7.71 2.06
N TYR A 151 -12.13 7.86 1.68
CA TYR A 151 -11.55 7.15 0.55
C TYR A 151 -11.59 5.63 0.77
N TYR A 152 -11.15 5.13 1.92
CA TYR A 152 -11.16 3.70 2.21
C TYR A 152 -12.59 3.15 2.37
N GLU A 153 -13.52 3.94 2.95
CA GLU A 153 -14.93 3.56 3.02
C GLU A 153 -15.55 3.34 1.63
N LYS A 154 -15.28 4.25 0.68
CA LYS A 154 -15.69 4.09 -0.73
C LYS A 154 -15.12 2.85 -1.40
N HIS A 155 -13.97 2.35 -0.93
CA HIS A 155 -13.37 1.10 -1.40
C HIS A 155 -13.86 -0.14 -0.64
N GLY A 156 -14.86 0.03 0.24
CA GLY A 156 -15.53 -1.04 0.97
C GLY A 156 -14.78 -1.53 2.22
N PHE A 157 -13.90 -0.70 2.76
CA PHE A 157 -13.29 -0.96 4.06
C PHE A 157 -14.19 -0.44 5.18
N ILE A 158 -14.47 -1.28 6.16
CA ILE A 158 -15.20 -0.90 7.38
C ILE A 158 -14.22 -0.57 8.50
N ARG A 159 -14.64 0.32 9.41
CA ARG A 159 -13.93 0.58 10.65
C ARG A 159 -14.14 -0.59 11.62
N THR A 160 -13.03 -1.11 12.20
CA THR A 160 -13.07 -2.20 13.17
C THR A 160 -12.51 -1.81 14.54
N GLY A 161 -11.74 -0.72 14.61
CA GLY A 161 -11.12 -0.28 15.84
C GLY A 161 -10.25 0.96 15.66
N ILE A 162 -9.45 1.21 16.68
CA ILE A 162 -8.41 2.25 16.70
C ILE A 162 -7.07 1.62 17.10
N CYS A 163 -5.98 2.23 16.69
CA CYS A 163 -4.64 1.92 17.16
C CYS A 163 -3.92 3.20 17.57
N GLU A 164 -2.98 3.06 18.48
CA GLU A 164 -2.13 4.15 18.97
C GLU A 164 -0.68 3.69 19.00
N ASP A 165 0.22 4.53 18.46
CA ASP A 165 1.66 4.33 18.50
C ASP A 165 2.35 5.69 18.70
N GLY A 166 2.79 5.96 19.93
CA GLY A 166 3.28 7.25 20.33
C GLY A 166 2.25 8.37 20.09
N LEU A 167 2.57 9.31 19.22
CA LEU A 167 1.68 10.42 18.82
C LEU A 167 0.72 10.04 17.66
N TYR A 168 0.90 8.88 17.05
CA TYR A 168 0.02 8.42 15.98
C TYR A 168 -1.24 7.77 16.55
N ARG A 169 -2.39 8.24 16.08
CA ARG A 169 -3.69 7.61 16.30
C ARG A 169 -4.29 7.22 14.96
N GLY A 170 -4.50 5.93 14.76
CA GLY A 170 -5.03 5.35 13.54
C GLY A 170 -6.41 4.73 13.72
N ILE A 171 -7.17 4.67 12.62
CA ILE A 171 -8.39 3.87 12.51
C ILE A 171 -8.02 2.57 11.81
N LEU A 172 -8.29 1.45 12.47
CA LEU A 172 -8.18 0.11 11.91
C LEU A 172 -9.33 -0.11 10.93
N ARG A 173 -8.98 -0.54 9.72
CA ARG A 173 -9.93 -0.76 8.63
C ARG A 173 -9.76 -2.14 8.01
N GLU A 174 -10.86 -2.80 7.79
CA GLU A 174 -10.91 -4.16 7.26
C GLU A 174 -11.86 -4.26 6.08
N LYS A 175 -11.48 -5.06 5.10
CA LYS A 175 -12.35 -5.52 4.03
C LYS A 175 -12.39 -7.04 4.01
N LYS A 176 -13.58 -7.62 4.14
CA LYS A 176 -13.80 -9.04 3.92
C LYS A 176 -13.67 -9.35 2.43
N LEU A 177 -12.99 -10.46 2.10
CA LEU A 177 -12.64 -10.87 0.74
C LEU A 177 -13.58 -11.94 0.16
#